data_abbb12af5f0a32fc6c58458481024c6f
#
_entry.id   abbb12af5f0a32fc6c58458481024c6f
#
_cell.length_a   1.000
_cell.length_b   1.000
_cell.length_c   1.000
_cell.angle_alpha   90.00
_cell.angle_beta   90.00
_cell.angle_gamma   90.00
#
_symmetry.space_group_name_H-M   'P 1'
#
loop_
_entity.id
_entity.type
_entity.pdbx_description
1 polymer ?
#
loop_
_entity_poly.entity_id
_entity_poly.type
_entity_poly.pdbx_seq_one_letter_code
_entity_poly.pdbx_strand_id
1 'polypeptide(L)'
;MSTIIRVQLDAVEALAAELGTLAGELDDQARSCRSAASSLFAALPGAQGLTAGAAGGTWAALLTALSDRTAAVSGVLRTSVDAYRAEDAVLAGRIPAPRHDPDASFL
;
A
#
# COMPACT_ATOMS: atom_id res chain seq x y z
N MET A 1 -19.85 8.08 -13.06
CA MET A 1 -18.76 7.12 -13.34
C MET A 1 -19.35 5.85 -13.89
N SER A 2 -18.76 5.31 -14.91
CA SER A 2 -19.27 4.08 -15.46
C SER A 2 -19.04 2.92 -14.49
N THR A 3 -19.84 1.89 -14.63
CA THR A 3 -19.68 0.71 -13.79
C THR A 3 -18.30 0.07 -13.98
N ILE A 4 -17.79 0.08 -15.21
CA ILE A 4 -16.46 -0.48 -15.50
C ILE A 4 -15.38 0.29 -14.77
N ILE A 5 -15.42 1.61 -14.81
CA ILE A 5 -14.42 2.43 -14.12
C ILE A 5 -14.51 2.23 -12.61
N ARG A 6 -15.72 2.12 -12.08
CA ARG A 6 -15.91 1.89 -10.66
C ARG A 6 -15.31 0.55 -10.22
N VAL A 7 -15.52 -0.50 -11.02
CA VAL A 7 -14.95 -1.81 -10.75
C VAL A 7 -13.42 -1.74 -10.79
N GLN A 8 -12.86 -0.98 -11.74
CA GLN A 8 -11.42 -0.82 -11.84
C GLN A 8 -10.86 -0.08 -10.64
N LEU A 9 -11.53 0.96 -10.16
CA LEU A 9 -11.10 1.70 -8.98
C LEU A 9 -11.18 0.82 -7.73
N ASP A 10 -12.23 0.01 -7.63
CA ASP A 10 -12.37 -0.92 -6.51
C ASP A 10 -11.23 -1.95 -6.52
N ALA A 11 -10.85 -2.43 -7.71
CA ALA A 11 -9.76 -3.38 -7.84
C ALA A 11 -8.42 -2.75 -7.43
N VAL A 12 -8.17 -1.50 -7.83
CA VAL A 12 -6.95 -0.79 -7.44
C VAL A 12 -6.93 -0.55 -5.94
N GLU A 13 -8.07 -0.20 -5.36
CA GLU A 13 -8.17 0.00 -3.92
C GLU A 13 -7.89 -1.30 -3.17
N ALA A 14 -8.42 -2.42 -3.67
CA ALA A 14 -8.14 -3.73 -3.07
C ALA A 14 -6.65 -4.07 -3.17
N LEU A 15 -6.02 -3.78 -4.30
CA LEU A 15 -4.59 -4.00 -4.47
C LEU A 15 -3.79 -3.14 -3.50
N ALA A 16 -4.19 -1.87 -3.32
CA ALA A 16 -3.52 -0.99 -2.37
C ALA A 16 -3.60 -1.56 -0.95
N ALA A 17 -4.76 -2.10 -0.57
CA ALA A 17 -4.92 -2.71 0.75
C ALA A 17 -4.03 -3.94 0.91
N GLU A 18 -3.93 -4.78 -0.12
CA GLU A 18 -3.05 -5.95 -0.09
C GLU A 18 -1.59 -5.55 0.04
N LEU A 19 -1.17 -4.51 -0.69
CA LEU A 19 0.19 -3.99 -0.60
C LEU A 19 0.48 -3.43 0.79
N GLY A 20 -0.50 -2.75 1.40
CA GLY A 20 -0.35 -2.27 2.77
C GLY A 20 -0.15 -3.42 3.76
N THR A 21 -0.90 -4.51 3.60
CA THR A 21 -0.76 -5.69 4.42
C THR A 21 0.62 -6.33 4.22
N LEU A 22 1.06 -6.45 2.97
CA LEU A 22 2.37 -7.00 2.65
C LEU A 22 3.49 -6.14 3.27
N ALA A 23 3.36 -4.82 3.20
CA ALA A 23 4.35 -3.94 3.80
C ALA A 23 4.46 -4.19 5.31
N GLY A 24 3.32 -4.39 5.98
CA GLY A 24 3.30 -4.74 7.41
C GLY A 24 3.98 -6.07 7.69
N GLU A 25 3.75 -7.07 6.84
CA GLU A 25 4.39 -8.37 6.98
C GLU A 25 5.91 -8.28 6.78
N LEU A 26 6.35 -7.49 5.80
CA LEU A 26 7.78 -7.27 5.56
C LEU A 26 8.43 -6.57 6.75
N ASP A 27 7.74 -5.61 7.36
CA ASP A 27 8.25 -4.92 8.53
C ASP A 27 8.39 -5.88 9.72
N ASP A 28 7.41 -6.76 9.91
CA ASP A 28 7.46 -7.78 10.96
C ASP A 28 8.61 -8.75 10.72
N GLN A 29 8.84 -9.15 9.46
CA GLN A 29 9.97 -10.00 9.11
C GLN A 29 11.30 -9.30 9.38
N ALA A 30 11.38 -8.00 9.10
CA ALA A 30 12.58 -7.23 9.40
C ALA A 30 12.88 -7.22 10.89
N ARG A 31 11.87 -7.06 11.72
CA ARG A 31 12.04 -7.11 13.18
C ARG A 31 12.49 -8.48 13.65
N SER A 32 11.90 -9.54 13.09
CA SER A 32 12.30 -10.91 13.41
C SER A 32 13.76 -11.16 13.03
N CYS A 33 14.19 -10.66 11.88
CA CYS A 33 15.58 -10.78 11.44
C CYS A 33 16.53 -10.05 12.38
N ARG A 34 16.16 -8.86 12.82
CA ARG A 34 17.00 -8.11 13.78
C ARG A 34 17.11 -8.85 15.10
N SER A 35 16.01 -9.39 15.57
CA SER A 35 15.98 -10.14 16.80
C SER A 35 16.83 -11.40 16.69
N ALA A 36 16.72 -12.13 15.58
CA ALA A 36 17.52 -13.33 15.33
C ALA A 36 19.01 -12.97 15.23
N ALA A 37 19.33 -11.87 14.55
CA ALA A 37 20.71 -11.40 14.41
C ALA A 37 21.32 -11.07 15.77
N SER A 38 20.56 -10.39 16.62
CA SER A 38 21.00 -10.10 18.00
C SER A 38 21.24 -11.37 18.79
N SER A 39 20.36 -12.35 18.68
CA SER A 39 20.49 -13.62 19.37
C SER A 39 21.72 -14.38 18.90
N LEU A 40 21.97 -14.41 17.59
CA LEU A 40 23.15 -15.08 17.04
C LEU A 40 24.43 -14.36 17.43
N PHE A 41 24.44 -13.04 17.42
CA PHE A 41 25.58 -12.26 17.84
C PHE A 41 25.94 -12.60 19.31
N ALA A 42 24.93 -12.73 20.16
CA ALA A 42 25.15 -13.03 21.56
C ALA A 42 25.55 -14.49 21.79
N ALA A 43 25.04 -15.41 20.98
CA ALA A 43 25.25 -16.84 21.19
C ALA A 43 26.52 -17.36 20.56
N LEU A 44 27.02 -16.74 19.47
CA LEU A 44 28.20 -17.22 18.78
C LEU A 44 29.42 -16.42 19.19
N PRO A 45 30.57 -17.09 19.40
CA PRO A 45 31.78 -16.37 19.80
C PRO A 45 32.48 -15.69 18.64
N GLY A 46 33.07 -14.54 18.93
CA GLY A 46 34.03 -13.89 18.08
C GLY A 46 33.52 -13.56 16.69
N ALA A 47 34.32 -13.92 15.69
CA ALA A 47 34.04 -13.58 14.30
C ALA A 47 32.75 -14.19 13.76
N GLN A 48 32.35 -15.36 14.24
CA GLN A 48 31.12 -15.99 13.80
C GLN A 48 29.90 -15.19 14.23
N GLY A 49 29.88 -14.69 15.46
CA GLY A 49 28.81 -13.84 15.95
C GLY A 49 28.73 -12.54 15.19
N LEU A 50 29.90 -11.92 14.92
CA LEU A 50 29.95 -10.67 14.16
C LEU A 50 29.42 -10.88 12.75
N THR A 51 29.81 -11.95 12.08
CA THR A 51 29.37 -12.25 10.71
C THR A 51 27.86 -12.51 10.68
N ALA A 52 27.36 -13.32 11.61
CA ALA A 52 25.93 -13.63 11.67
C ALA A 52 25.10 -12.39 11.97
N GLY A 53 25.56 -11.56 12.90
CA GLY A 53 24.89 -10.31 13.24
C GLY A 53 24.86 -9.34 12.07
N ALA A 54 26.00 -9.20 11.35
CA ALA A 54 26.09 -8.31 10.19
C ALA A 54 25.18 -8.79 9.06
N ALA A 55 25.16 -10.09 8.76
CA ALA A 55 24.32 -10.65 7.72
C ALA A 55 22.85 -10.46 8.03
N GLY A 56 22.44 -10.73 9.27
CA GLY A 56 21.06 -10.55 9.70
C GLY A 56 20.63 -9.09 9.68
N GLY A 57 21.54 -8.20 10.09
CA GLY A 57 21.27 -6.77 10.06
C GLY A 57 21.11 -6.23 8.63
N THR A 58 21.96 -6.70 7.69
CA THR A 58 21.84 -6.32 6.29
C THR A 58 20.51 -6.82 5.71
N TRP A 59 20.13 -8.06 6.01
CA TRP A 59 18.88 -8.63 5.55
C TRP A 59 17.68 -7.86 6.11
N ALA A 60 17.73 -7.53 7.39
CA ALA A 60 16.68 -6.74 8.03
C ALA A 60 16.54 -5.36 7.39
N ALA A 61 17.67 -4.71 7.08
CA ALA A 61 17.66 -3.41 6.42
C ALA A 61 17.02 -3.50 5.02
N LEU A 62 17.30 -4.56 4.28
CA LEU A 62 16.70 -4.78 2.97
C LEU A 62 15.19 -4.98 3.09
N LEU A 63 14.74 -5.77 4.05
CA LEU A 63 13.31 -5.99 4.29
C LEU A 63 12.61 -4.70 4.70
N THR A 64 13.25 -3.89 5.52
CA THR A 64 12.70 -2.58 5.90
C THR A 64 12.56 -1.68 4.68
N ALA A 65 13.57 -1.65 3.80
CA ALA A 65 13.51 -0.85 2.58
C ALA A 65 12.38 -1.32 1.67
N LEU A 66 12.20 -2.64 1.54
CA LEU A 66 11.09 -3.20 0.76
C LEU A 66 9.74 -2.85 1.38
N SER A 67 9.63 -2.93 2.69
CA SER A 67 8.41 -2.55 3.40
C SER A 67 8.06 -1.08 3.12
N ASP A 68 9.04 -0.19 3.22
CA ASP A 68 8.82 1.23 2.99
C ASP A 68 8.37 1.51 1.56
N ARG A 69 8.99 0.86 0.58
CA ARG A 69 8.62 1.03 -0.82
C ARG A 69 7.23 0.48 -1.11
N THR A 70 6.92 -0.67 -0.55
CA THR A 70 5.61 -1.28 -0.72
C THR A 70 4.52 -0.40 -0.10
N ALA A 71 4.78 0.14 1.08
CA ALA A 71 3.86 1.06 1.73
C ALA A 71 3.69 2.34 0.92
N ALA A 72 4.76 2.85 0.31
CA ALA A 72 4.70 4.05 -0.52
C ALA A 72 3.84 3.81 -1.75
N VAL A 73 3.98 2.66 -2.42
CA VAL A 73 3.15 2.31 -3.57
C VAL A 73 1.70 2.19 -3.16
N SER A 74 1.42 1.53 -2.03
CA SER A 74 0.06 1.43 -1.50
C SER A 74 -0.55 2.81 -1.29
N GLY A 75 0.22 3.74 -0.69
CA GLY A 75 -0.23 5.10 -0.44
C GLY A 75 -0.53 5.86 -1.72
N VAL A 76 0.35 5.73 -2.73
CA VAL A 76 0.13 6.38 -4.03
C VAL A 76 -1.14 5.86 -4.69
N LEU A 77 -1.36 4.54 -4.66
CA LEU A 77 -2.56 3.96 -5.25
C LEU A 77 -3.82 4.45 -4.55
N ARG A 78 -3.81 4.51 -3.23
CA ARG A 78 -4.96 5.01 -2.48
C ARG A 78 -5.24 6.47 -2.78
N THR A 79 -4.20 7.28 -2.82
CA THR A 79 -4.33 8.70 -3.14
C THR A 79 -4.91 8.88 -4.54
N SER A 80 -4.44 8.06 -5.50
CA SER A 80 -4.93 8.13 -6.87
C SER A 80 -6.40 7.74 -6.96
N VAL A 81 -6.80 6.68 -6.26
CA VAL A 81 -8.21 6.25 -6.24
C VAL A 81 -9.07 7.34 -5.63
N ASP A 82 -8.64 7.91 -4.52
CA ASP A 82 -9.39 8.95 -3.84
C ASP A 82 -9.54 10.18 -4.72
N ALA A 83 -8.48 10.54 -5.45
CA ALA A 83 -8.52 11.68 -6.37
C ALA A 83 -9.50 11.44 -7.51
N TYR A 84 -9.50 10.24 -8.10
CA TYR A 84 -10.45 9.91 -9.16
C TYR A 84 -11.88 9.93 -8.66
N ARG A 85 -12.11 9.40 -7.48
CA ARG A 85 -13.46 9.38 -6.90
C ARG A 85 -13.93 10.80 -6.56
N ALA A 86 -13.04 11.62 -6.05
CA ALA A 86 -13.37 13.00 -5.73
C ALA A 86 -13.69 13.79 -6.99
N GLU A 87 -12.90 13.60 -8.06
CA GLU A 87 -13.15 14.26 -9.32
C GLU A 87 -14.47 13.80 -9.93
N ASP A 88 -14.75 12.52 -9.85
CA ASP A 88 -16.01 11.99 -10.34
C ASP A 88 -17.20 12.60 -9.58
N ALA A 89 -17.08 12.75 -8.27
CA ALA A 89 -18.12 13.35 -7.46
C ALA A 89 -18.35 14.81 -7.85
N VAL A 90 -17.26 15.54 -8.13
CA VAL A 90 -17.37 16.93 -8.58
C VAL A 90 -18.05 17.01 -9.94
N LEU A 91 -17.68 16.14 -10.85
CA LEU A 91 -18.30 16.10 -12.18
C LEU A 91 -19.77 15.72 -12.07
N ALA A 92 -20.10 14.77 -11.25
CA ALA A 92 -21.48 14.38 -11.05
C ALA A 92 -22.32 15.52 -10.47
N GLY A 93 -21.72 16.35 -9.64
CA GLY A 93 -22.40 17.51 -9.11
C GLY A 93 -22.57 18.64 -10.11
N ARG A 94 -21.68 18.71 -11.11
CA ARG A 94 -21.77 19.74 -12.11
C ARG A 94 -22.71 19.39 -13.21
N ILE A 95 -22.74 18.14 -13.57
CA ILE A 95 -23.59 17.73 -14.63
C ILE A 95 -24.93 17.62 -14.03
N PRO A 96 -25.77 18.52 -14.34
CA PRO A 96 -27.05 18.53 -13.78
C PRO A 96 -27.63 17.29 -14.29
N ALA A 97 -28.18 16.64 -13.46
CA ALA A 97 -28.78 15.48 -13.74
C ALA A 97 -29.58 15.67 -14.93
N PRO A 98 -29.58 14.79 -15.67
CA PRO A 98 -30.31 14.88 -16.88
C PRO A 98 -31.63 15.13 -16.52
N ARG A 99 -31.54 15.32 -15.54
CA ARG A 99 -32.45 15.72 -15.13
C ARG A 99 -33.50 15.57 -15.76
N HIS A 100 -33.48 15.12 -15.74
CA HIS A 100 -34.56 14.86 -15.96
C HIS A 100 -35.43 15.80 -15.47
N ASP A 101 -35.53 16.62 -16.03
CA ASP A 101 -36.37 17.63 -15.77
C ASP A 101 -37.67 17.21 -16.31
N PRO A 102 -38.63 17.03 -15.54
CA PRO A 102 -39.93 16.70 -16.03
C PRO A 102 -40.42 17.71 -17.01
N ASP A 103 -40.02 18.93 -16.81
CA ASP A 103 -40.47 19.93 -17.73
C ASP A 103 -39.84 19.80 -19.06
N ALA A 104 -38.60 19.41 -19.06
CA ALA A 104 -37.94 19.23 -20.31
C ALA A 104 -38.45 17.98 -20.96
N SER A 105 -38.82 17.04 -20.18
CA SER A 105 -39.20 15.82 -20.79
C SER A 105 -40.55 15.87 -21.39
N PHE A 106 -41.33 16.79 -20.90
CA PHE A 106 -42.62 16.73 -21.38
C PHE A 106 -42.79 17.55 -22.54
N LEU A 107 -41.97 18.14 -22.94
CA LEU A 107 -42.17 18.88 -24.14
C LEU A 107 -41.77 18.05 -25.31
#